data_405cf79157bb6facbc4e4a36f5fb406e
#
_entry.id   405cf79157bb6facbc4e4a36f5fb406e
#
_cell.length_a   1.000
_cell.length_b   1.000
_cell.length_c   1.000
_cell.angle_alpha   90.00
_cell.angle_beta   90.00
_cell.angle_gamma   90.00
#
_symmetry.space_group_name_H-M   'P 1'
#
loop_
_entity.id
_entity.type
_entity.pdbx_description
1 polymer ?
#
loop_
_entity_poly.entity_id
_entity_poly.type
_entity_poly.pdbx_seq_one_letter_code
_entity_poly.pdbx_strand_id
1 'polypeptide(L)'
;MLTPNALPDTEVQRFAHDLEALTGPLPPSRPIGLAVSGGPDSLALLLLAHAALPGRIVVATVDHGLRPEAAAEARMVAGICRQLGAPHAILAPETPLASGGNVQERARLLRYRLLKDWAEASGIALIATAHHRDDVAEGFLMRALRGSGLSGLARMKAIAALPAPGPDSRGGSLRLVRPLLAWQRAELAAIVEKASIRPALDPSNDDPRYDRVRIRALLAREPALDAGMLARAATYLADADAAVDWMVEQAWRSRVDLRHPGEIRIDSGDLPVEIQRRLAARALMALAATWDGDGLDRMVARLAAGGTATLAGVRASGGPVWRFGIAPPRREHR
;
A
#
# COMPACT_ATOMS: atom_id res chain seq x y z
N MET A 1 13.63 12.85 30.36
CA MET A 1 12.26 13.21 29.95
C MET A 1 12.32 13.58 28.50
N LEU A 2 11.50 12.93 27.66
CA LEU A 2 11.29 13.39 26.29
C LEU A 2 10.60 14.75 26.36
N THR A 3 11.18 15.77 25.77
CA THR A 3 10.55 17.09 25.64
C THR A 3 9.83 17.15 24.29
N PRO A 4 8.52 16.86 24.23
CA PRO A 4 7.74 16.92 22.97
C PRO A 4 7.75 18.32 22.35
N ASN A 5 8.08 19.35 23.13
CA ASN A 5 8.12 20.77 22.72
C ASN A 5 9.40 21.15 21.92
N ALA A 6 10.24 20.18 21.50
CA ALA A 6 11.50 20.48 20.81
C ALA A 6 11.37 20.46 19.27
N LEU A 7 10.18 20.13 18.72
CA LEU A 7 10.00 20.17 17.28
C LEU A 7 9.76 21.61 16.80
N PRO A 8 10.40 22.05 15.71
CA PRO A 8 10.13 23.34 15.11
C PRO A 8 8.66 23.45 14.68
N ASP A 9 8.01 24.55 15.00
CA ASP A 9 6.62 24.81 14.62
C ASP A 9 6.37 24.66 13.11
N THR A 10 7.37 25.02 12.28
CA THR A 10 7.31 24.89 10.83
C THR A 10 7.15 23.44 10.36
N GLU A 11 7.83 22.48 11.00
CA GLU A 11 7.73 21.06 10.67
C GLU A 11 6.37 20.49 11.12
N VAL A 12 5.89 20.89 12.28
CA VAL A 12 4.58 20.49 12.80
C VAL A 12 3.45 21.05 11.94
N GLN A 13 3.52 22.33 11.56
CA GLN A 13 2.52 22.96 10.68
C GLN A 13 2.52 22.34 9.29
N ARG A 14 3.71 22.06 8.71
CA ARG A 14 3.82 21.34 7.42
C ARG A 14 3.15 19.97 7.49
N PHE A 15 3.44 19.20 8.54
CA PHE A 15 2.82 17.89 8.72
C PHE A 15 1.29 17.98 8.85
N ALA A 16 0.79 18.95 9.64
CA ALA A 16 -0.65 19.16 9.79
C ALA A 16 -1.31 19.51 8.45
N HIS A 17 -0.68 20.39 7.66
CA HIS A 17 -1.12 20.75 6.31
C HIS A 17 -1.12 19.55 5.36
N ASP A 18 -0.02 18.79 5.30
CA ASP A 18 0.10 17.62 4.44
C ASP A 18 -0.95 16.55 4.78
N LEU A 19 -1.21 16.33 6.07
CA LEU A 19 -2.24 15.40 6.52
C LEU A 19 -3.64 15.89 6.15
N GLU A 20 -3.96 17.17 6.40
CA GLU A 20 -5.26 17.74 6.08
C GLU A 20 -5.54 17.78 4.57
N ALA A 21 -4.54 18.04 3.75
CA ALA A 21 -4.65 17.97 2.30
C ALA A 21 -5.05 16.56 1.81
N LEU A 22 -4.63 15.51 2.52
CA LEU A 22 -4.98 14.13 2.19
C LEU A 22 -6.35 13.70 2.71
N THR A 23 -6.74 14.17 3.90
CA THR A 23 -7.90 13.62 4.62
C THR A 23 -9.11 14.54 4.60
N GLY A 24 -8.92 15.80 4.25
CA GLY A 24 -9.79 16.90 4.62
C GLY A 24 -9.72 17.19 6.14
N PRO A 25 -10.50 18.16 6.63
CA PRO A 25 -10.58 18.45 8.05
C PRO A 25 -11.01 17.21 8.82
N LEU A 26 -10.20 16.80 9.78
CA LEU A 26 -10.49 15.65 10.63
C LEU A 26 -11.43 16.04 11.78
N PRO A 27 -12.57 15.34 11.95
CA PRO A 27 -13.44 15.59 13.08
C PRO A 27 -12.68 15.45 14.41
N PRO A 28 -12.83 16.39 15.36
CA PRO A 28 -12.11 16.36 16.65
C PRO A 28 -12.32 15.07 17.46
N SER A 29 -13.48 14.45 17.32
CA SER A 29 -13.85 13.22 18.03
C SER A 29 -13.27 11.92 17.46
N ARG A 30 -12.61 11.96 16.30
CA ARG A 30 -12.06 10.74 15.69
C ARG A 30 -10.55 10.71 15.80
N PRO A 31 -9.99 9.71 16.51
CA PRO A 31 -8.55 9.52 16.55
C PRO A 31 -8.02 8.98 15.23
N ILE A 32 -6.73 9.24 14.98
CA ILE A 32 -5.96 8.62 13.89
C ILE A 32 -5.10 7.50 14.47
N GLY A 33 -5.11 6.35 13.82
CA GLY A 33 -4.19 5.26 14.09
C GLY A 33 -2.81 5.56 13.48
N LEU A 34 -1.75 5.31 14.22
CA LEU A 34 -0.38 5.38 13.72
C LEU A 34 0.24 3.99 13.75
N ALA A 35 0.76 3.52 12.62
CA ALA A 35 1.54 2.29 12.56
C ALA A 35 3.02 2.64 12.78
N VAL A 36 3.54 2.34 13.96
CA VAL A 36 4.90 2.70 14.39
C VAL A 36 5.71 1.44 14.65
N SER A 37 6.80 1.26 13.89
CA SER A 37 7.69 0.08 13.99
C SER A 37 8.89 0.27 14.92
N GLY A 38 9.15 1.51 15.38
CA GLY A 38 10.33 1.84 16.16
C GLY A 38 11.52 2.32 15.34
N GLY A 39 11.50 2.19 14.02
CA GLY A 39 12.53 2.77 13.14
C GLY A 39 12.41 4.30 13.03
N PRO A 40 13.44 5.00 12.52
CA PRO A 40 13.52 6.46 12.55
C PRO A 40 12.33 7.12 11.87
N ASP A 41 11.92 6.68 10.69
CA ASP A 41 10.81 7.28 9.94
C ASP A 41 9.48 7.16 10.71
N SER A 42 9.22 6.02 11.32
CA SER A 42 8.00 5.78 12.08
C SER A 42 7.96 6.53 13.41
N LEU A 43 9.12 6.76 14.03
CA LEU A 43 9.23 7.61 15.22
C LEU A 43 9.05 9.09 14.86
N ALA A 44 9.57 9.54 13.72
CA ALA A 44 9.30 10.89 13.22
C ALA A 44 7.81 11.12 12.98
N LEU A 45 7.11 10.14 12.35
CA LEU A 45 5.64 10.19 12.21
C LEU A 45 4.94 10.33 13.56
N LEU A 46 5.34 9.54 14.55
CA LEU A 46 4.77 9.58 15.91
C LEU A 46 4.92 10.97 16.53
N LEU A 47 6.13 11.53 16.48
CA LEU A 47 6.43 12.82 17.07
C LEU A 47 5.67 13.96 16.40
N LEU A 48 5.68 14.00 15.07
CA LEU A 48 4.95 15.01 14.29
C LEU A 48 3.44 14.92 14.52
N ALA A 49 2.88 13.72 14.50
CA ALA A 49 1.46 13.51 14.70
C ALA A 49 1.03 13.84 16.14
N HIS A 50 1.86 13.53 17.15
CA HIS A 50 1.60 13.88 18.54
C HIS A 50 1.56 15.40 18.74
N ALA A 51 2.51 16.13 18.14
CA ALA A 51 2.58 17.58 18.23
C ALA A 51 1.43 18.27 17.45
N ALA A 52 1.10 17.78 16.24
CA ALA A 52 0.07 18.36 15.39
C ALA A 52 -1.36 18.01 15.84
N LEU A 53 -1.55 16.89 16.50
CA LEU A 53 -2.87 16.34 16.88
C LEU A 53 -2.90 15.92 18.37
N PRO A 54 -2.72 16.86 19.31
CA PRO A 54 -2.64 16.51 20.73
C PRO A 54 -3.91 15.78 21.19
N GLY A 55 -3.72 14.62 21.85
CA GLY A 55 -4.79 13.78 22.36
C GLY A 55 -5.64 13.04 21.31
N ARG A 56 -5.25 13.12 20.02
CA ARG A 56 -6.04 12.56 18.91
C ARG A 56 -5.36 11.41 18.16
N ILE A 57 -4.28 10.88 18.69
CA ILE A 57 -3.57 9.74 18.09
C ILE A 57 -3.71 8.50 18.96
N VAL A 58 -3.76 7.35 18.30
CA VAL A 58 -3.64 6.02 18.90
C VAL A 58 -2.59 5.25 18.14
N VAL A 59 -1.67 4.58 18.82
CA VAL A 59 -0.49 3.99 18.21
C VAL A 59 -0.57 2.46 18.24
N ALA A 60 -0.17 1.82 17.18
CA ALA A 60 0.03 0.37 17.11
C ALA A 60 1.43 0.00 16.60
N THR A 61 2.04 -0.97 17.25
CA THR A 61 3.27 -1.62 16.79
C THR A 61 2.98 -3.08 16.49
N VAL A 62 3.34 -3.54 15.29
CA VAL A 62 3.17 -4.95 14.92
C VAL A 62 4.46 -5.70 15.21
N ASP A 63 4.37 -6.67 16.10
CA ASP A 63 5.42 -7.67 16.35
C ASP A 63 5.10 -8.92 15.52
N HIS A 64 5.90 -9.18 14.50
CA HIS A 64 5.71 -10.35 13.63
C HIS A 64 6.20 -11.67 14.24
N GLY A 65 6.91 -11.62 15.36
CA GLY A 65 7.55 -12.80 15.97
C GLY A 65 8.66 -13.42 15.12
N LEU A 66 9.18 -12.70 14.11
CA LEU A 66 10.23 -13.21 13.20
C LEU A 66 11.64 -13.08 13.78
N ARG A 67 11.84 -12.15 14.70
CA ARG A 67 13.13 -11.85 15.33
C ARG A 67 12.94 -11.64 16.82
N PRO A 68 13.87 -12.12 17.66
CA PRO A 68 13.82 -11.90 19.12
C PRO A 68 13.80 -10.40 19.50
N GLU A 69 14.45 -9.57 18.69
CA GLU A 69 14.57 -8.13 18.91
C GLU A 69 13.24 -7.39 18.71
N ALA A 70 12.32 -7.90 17.88
CA ALA A 70 11.05 -7.26 17.56
C ALA A 70 10.19 -6.97 18.80
N ALA A 71 10.18 -7.88 19.76
CA ALA A 71 9.50 -7.67 21.04
C ALA A 71 10.15 -6.55 21.89
N ALA A 72 11.47 -6.39 21.82
CA ALA A 72 12.17 -5.32 22.51
C ALA A 72 11.91 -3.97 21.83
N GLU A 73 11.89 -3.94 20.51
CA GLU A 73 11.52 -2.77 19.70
C GLU A 73 10.09 -2.30 20.01
N ALA A 74 9.13 -3.23 20.07
CA ALA A 74 7.74 -2.92 20.42
C ALA A 74 7.61 -2.37 21.84
N ARG A 75 8.36 -2.91 22.81
CA ARG A 75 8.39 -2.37 24.18
C ARG A 75 9.06 -1.00 24.25
N MET A 76 10.06 -0.73 23.44
CA MET A 76 10.68 0.61 23.33
C MET A 76 9.66 1.63 22.85
N VAL A 77 8.90 1.32 21.79
CA VAL A 77 7.83 2.20 21.29
C VAL A 77 6.75 2.40 22.36
N ALA A 78 6.35 1.34 23.09
CA ALA A 78 5.40 1.45 24.21
C ALA A 78 5.91 2.40 25.31
N GLY A 79 7.22 2.38 25.60
CA GLY A 79 7.86 3.31 26.54
C GLY A 79 7.79 4.76 26.08
N ILE A 80 8.05 5.01 24.80
CA ILE A 80 7.93 6.35 24.18
C ILE A 80 6.49 6.84 24.23
N CYS A 81 5.53 6.02 23.81
CA CYS A 81 4.10 6.36 23.82
C CYS A 81 3.60 6.70 25.23
N ARG A 82 4.07 5.96 26.24
CA ARG A 82 3.75 6.25 27.65
C ARG A 82 4.28 7.62 28.09
N GLN A 83 5.48 8.00 27.70
CA GLN A 83 6.06 9.32 27.99
C GLN A 83 5.30 10.45 27.30
N LEU A 84 4.76 10.18 26.10
CA LEU A 84 3.96 11.12 25.33
C LEU A 84 2.49 11.15 25.76
N GLY A 85 2.03 10.26 26.64
CA GLY A 85 0.62 10.11 26.99
C GLY A 85 -0.24 9.59 25.84
N ALA A 86 0.34 8.95 24.83
CA ALA A 86 -0.34 8.40 23.67
C ALA A 86 -0.76 6.93 23.93
N PRO A 87 -2.04 6.56 23.73
CA PRO A 87 -2.46 5.16 23.80
C PRO A 87 -1.70 4.30 22.81
N HIS A 88 -1.26 3.11 23.24
CA HIS A 88 -0.45 2.21 22.43
C HIS A 88 -0.87 0.77 22.57
N ALA A 89 -0.91 0.02 21.44
CA ALA A 89 -1.15 -1.41 21.38
C ALA A 89 0.02 -2.14 20.68
N ILE A 90 0.44 -3.27 21.23
CA ILE A 90 1.35 -4.20 20.55
C ILE A 90 0.48 -5.28 19.91
N LEU A 91 0.57 -5.42 18.59
CA LEU A 91 -0.20 -6.37 17.79
C LEU A 91 0.71 -7.53 17.42
N ALA A 92 0.38 -8.71 17.89
CA ALA A 92 1.10 -9.94 17.58
C ALA A 92 0.13 -10.99 17.00
N PRO A 93 0.58 -11.84 16.07
CA PRO A 93 -0.24 -12.95 15.60
C PRO A 93 -0.35 -14.02 16.71
N GLU A 94 -1.48 -14.69 16.77
CA GLU A 94 -1.68 -15.83 17.70
C GLU A 94 -0.69 -16.96 17.42
N THR A 95 -0.34 -17.16 16.15
CA THR A 95 0.66 -18.15 15.72
C THR A 95 1.80 -17.43 14.99
N PRO A 96 3.05 -17.66 15.39
CA PRO A 96 4.22 -17.08 14.73
C PRO A 96 4.25 -17.41 13.24
N LEU A 97 4.76 -16.48 12.45
CA LEU A 97 4.89 -16.66 11.01
C LEU A 97 5.93 -17.78 10.75
N ALA A 98 5.52 -18.84 10.08
CA ALA A 98 6.46 -19.91 9.73
C ALA A 98 7.60 -19.38 8.84
N SER A 99 8.82 -19.82 9.09
CA SER A 99 9.98 -19.54 8.23
C SER A 99 9.82 -20.24 6.87
N GLY A 100 10.37 -19.65 5.80
CA GLY A 100 10.36 -20.21 4.43
C GLY A 100 9.52 -19.40 3.45
N GLY A 101 9.75 -19.59 2.18
CA GLY A 101 9.18 -18.95 0.98
C GLY A 101 8.43 -17.61 1.17
N ASN A 102 8.85 -16.59 0.47
CA ASN A 102 8.21 -15.26 0.42
C ASN A 102 7.80 -14.64 1.79
N VAL A 103 8.65 -14.84 2.83
CA VAL A 103 8.39 -14.38 4.22
C VAL A 103 8.04 -12.90 4.29
N GLN A 104 8.68 -12.06 3.49
CA GLN A 104 8.43 -10.60 3.49
C GLN A 104 7.02 -10.24 3.05
N GLU A 105 6.51 -10.87 2.00
CA GLU A 105 5.13 -10.64 1.54
C GLU A 105 4.11 -11.15 2.56
N ARG A 106 4.37 -12.30 3.15
CA ARG A 106 3.51 -12.87 4.20
C ARG A 106 3.51 -11.99 5.46
N ALA A 107 4.68 -11.49 5.87
CA ALA A 107 4.80 -10.53 6.97
C ALA A 107 4.08 -9.22 6.68
N ARG A 108 4.15 -8.74 5.42
CA ARG A 108 3.42 -7.57 4.97
C ARG A 108 1.90 -7.76 5.02
N LEU A 109 1.39 -8.88 4.53
CA LEU A 109 -0.05 -9.22 4.58
C LEU A 109 -0.54 -9.36 6.01
N LEU A 110 0.23 -10.05 6.86
CA LEU A 110 -0.05 -10.18 8.29
C LEU A 110 -0.13 -8.82 8.99
N ARG A 111 0.84 -7.94 8.73
CA ARG A 111 0.83 -6.57 9.27
C ARG A 111 -0.47 -5.84 8.96
N TYR A 112 -0.89 -5.87 7.70
CA TYR A 112 -2.10 -5.17 7.31
C TYR A 112 -3.36 -5.80 7.91
N ARG A 113 -3.40 -7.12 8.07
CA ARG A 113 -4.51 -7.79 8.75
C ARG A 113 -4.60 -7.36 10.22
N LEU A 114 -3.50 -7.44 10.96
CA LEU A 114 -3.47 -7.05 12.37
C LEU A 114 -3.82 -5.58 12.58
N LEU A 115 -3.32 -4.69 11.70
CA LEU A 115 -3.67 -3.27 11.74
C LEU A 115 -5.15 -3.04 11.44
N LYS A 116 -5.74 -3.81 10.51
CA LYS A 116 -7.16 -3.72 10.19
C LYS A 116 -8.02 -4.15 11.38
N ASP A 117 -7.74 -5.32 11.94
CA ASP A 117 -8.50 -5.89 13.05
C ASP A 117 -8.45 -4.95 14.28
N TRP A 118 -7.26 -4.40 14.56
CA TRP A 118 -7.09 -3.40 15.61
C TRP A 118 -7.87 -2.11 15.35
N ALA A 119 -7.82 -1.59 14.15
CA ALA A 119 -8.50 -0.33 13.81
C ALA A 119 -10.02 -0.48 13.89
N GLU A 120 -10.57 -1.61 13.42
CA GLU A 120 -11.99 -1.92 13.51
C GLU A 120 -12.44 -2.04 14.97
N ALA A 121 -11.68 -2.77 15.79
CA ALA A 121 -11.97 -2.88 17.23
C ALA A 121 -11.86 -1.55 17.98
N SER A 122 -11.03 -0.63 17.51
CA SER A 122 -10.79 0.68 18.13
C SER A 122 -11.61 1.82 17.51
N GLY A 123 -12.49 1.56 16.53
CA GLY A 123 -13.28 2.58 15.83
C GLY A 123 -12.44 3.56 15.00
N ILE A 124 -11.26 3.16 14.55
CA ILE A 124 -10.31 3.96 13.77
C ILE A 124 -10.64 3.81 12.27
N ALA A 125 -10.85 4.93 11.59
CA ALA A 125 -11.14 4.96 10.15
C ALA A 125 -9.91 5.27 9.28
N LEU A 126 -8.83 5.79 9.88
CA LEU A 126 -7.61 6.21 9.20
C LEU A 126 -6.39 5.67 9.94
N ILE A 127 -5.48 5.01 9.21
CA ILE A 127 -4.15 4.62 9.73
C ILE A 127 -3.09 5.37 8.94
N ALA A 128 -2.21 6.10 9.62
CA ALA A 128 -1.04 6.73 9.01
C ALA A 128 0.19 5.81 9.09
N THR A 129 0.98 5.83 8.01
CA THR A 129 2.28 5.14 7.93
C THR A 129 3.37 6.09 7.47
N ALA A 130 4.60 5.81 7.87
CA ALA A 130 5.76 6.67 7.70
C ALA A 130 6.47 6.50 6.34
N HIS A 131 5.78 6.08 5.29
CA HIS A 131 6.38 6.08 3.96
C HIS A 131 6.69 7.51 3.53
N HIS A 132 7.89 7.72 3.00
CA HIS A 132 8.42 9.02 2.66
C HIS A 132 8.90 9.09 1.19
N ARG A 133 9.41 10.24 0.76
CA ARG A 133 9.79 10.52 -0.63
C ARG A 133 10.80 9.51 -1.19
N ASP A 134 11.82 9.16 -0.39
CA ASP A 134 12.84 8.20 -0.83
C ASP A 134 12.26 6.79 -1.00
N ASP A 135 11.27 6.38 -0.20
CA ASP A 135 10.54 5.12 -0.40
C ASP A 135 9.79 5.09 -1.73
N VAL A 136 9.23 6.25 -2.14
CA VAL A 136 8.57 6.38 -3.44
C VAL A 136 9.58 6.18 -4.56
N ALA A 137 10.73 6.85 -4.49
CA ALA A 137 11.81 6.75 -5.47
C ALA A 137 12.38 5.33 -5.56
N GLU A 138 12.71 4.71 -4.40
CA GLU A 138 13.17 3.32 -4.32
C GLU A 138 12.16 2.38 -4.98
N GLY A 139 10.89 2.48 -4.58
CA GLY A 139 9.82 1.65 -5.09
C GLY A 139 9.51 1.88 -6.57
N PHE A 140 9.62 3.10 -7.06
CA PHE A 140 9.46 3.44 -8.47
C PHE A 140 10.55 2.77 -9.31
N LEU A 141 11.81 2.97 -8.94
CA LEU A 141 12.96 2.42 -9.67
C LEU A 141 12.95 0.89 -9.67
N MET A 142 12.66 0.25 -8.53
CA MET A 142 12.51 -1.21 -8.46
C MET A 142 11.48 -1.75 -9.45
N ARG A 143 10.35 -1.07 -9.60
CA ARG A 143 9.28 -1.48 -10.51
C ARG A 143 9.58 -1.16 -11.96
N ALA A 144 10.21 -0.02 -12.24
CA ALA A 144 10.68 0.33 -13.58
C ALA A 144 11.66 -0.72 -14.12
N LEU A 145 12.62 -1.15 -13.31
CA LEU A 145 13.59 -2.19 -13.66
C LEU A 145 12.96 -3.58 -13.89
N ARG A 146 11.75 -3.80 -13.38
CA ARG A 146 10.97 -5.03 -13.61
C ARG A 146 9.98 -4.91 -14.76
N GLY A 147 10.01 -3.81 -15.52
CA GLY A 147 9.10 -3.60 -16.64
C GLY A 147 7.64 -3.37 -16.24
N SER A 148 7.38 -2.85 -15.03
CA SER A 148 6.01 -2.61 -14.57
C SER A 148 5.31 -1.55 -15.40
N GLY A 149 4.04 -1.78 -15.74
CA GLY A 149 3.17 -0.79 -16.38
C GLY A 149 2.72 0.34 -15.43
N LEU A 150 1.82 1.20 -15.93
CA LEU A 150 1.37 2.43 -15.26
C LEU A 150 0.97 2.19 -13.80
N SER A 151 0.02 1.32 -13.52
CA SER A 151 -0.46 1.05 -12.15
C SER A 151 0.63 0.49 -11.23
N GLY A 152 1.59 -0.25 -11.78
CA GLY A 152 2.75 -0.73 -11.04
C GLY A 152 3.67 0.41 -10.62
N LEU A 153 4.00 1.33 -11.53
CA LEU A 153 4.85 2.49 -11.26
C LEU A 153 4.18 3.48 -10.30
N ALA A 154 2.87 3.68 -10.42
CA ALA A 154 2.02 4.56 -9.61
C ALA A 154 1.64 3.98 -8.23
N ARG A 155 2.17 2.83 -7.82
CA ARG A 155 1.64 2.02 -6.71
C ARG A 155 1.66 2.68 -5.32
N MET A 156 2.56 3.63 -5.05
CA MET A 156 2.62 4.27 -3.74
C MET A 156 1.72 5.51 -3.69
N LYS A 157 0.42 5.27 -3.62
CA LYS A 157 -0.60 6.34 -3.50
C LYS A 157 -0.57 6.92 -2.08
N ALA A 158 -0.80 8.24 -1.96
CA ALA A 158 -0.86 8.92 -0.67
C ALA A 158 -2.02 8.43 0.20
N ILE A 159 -3.12 8.05 -0.42
CA ILE A 159 -4.26 7.39 0.21
C ILE A 159 -4.51 6.07 -0.50
N ALA A 160 -4.75 5.03 0.27
CA ALA A 160 -5.13 3.71 -0.25
C ALA A 160 -6.15 3.05 0.68
N ALA A 161 -6.98 2.17 0.15
CA ALA A 161 -7.70 1.21 0.98
C ALA A 161 -6.67 0.30 1.67
N LEU A 162 -6.91 -0.04 2.93
CA LEU A 162 -6.05 -1.02 3.59
C LEU A 162 -6.21 -2.37 2.89
N PRO A 163 -5.12 -3.03 2.47
CA PRO A 163 -5.22 -4.35 1.85
C PRO A 163 -5.91 -5.33 2.80
N ALA A 164 -7.04 -5.88 2.37
CA ALA A 164 -7.73 -6.94 3.09
C ALA A 164 -7.54 -8.26 2.35
N PRO A 165 -7.18 -9.35 3.01
CA PRO A 165 -7.17 -10.68 2.40
C PRO A 165 -8.62 -11.16 2.19
N GLY A 166 -8.94 -11.60 0.98
CA GLY A 166 -10.19 -12.28 0.65
C GLY A 166 -11.18 -11.50 -0.25
N PRO A 167 -12.16 -12.20 -0.83
CA PRO A 167 -13.14 -11.64 -1.77
C PRO A 167 -14.13 -10.64 -1.14
N ASP A 168 -14.25 -10.63 0.19
CA ASP A 168 -15.16 -9.75 0.93
C ASP A 168 -14.59 -8.36 1.24
N SER A 169 -13.44 -8.00 0.68
CA SER A 169 -12.82 -6.68 0.82
C SER A 169 -13.59 -5.54 0.14
N ARG A 170 -14.90 -5.70 -0.05
CA ARG A 170 -15.77 -4.63 -0.51
C ARG A 170 -15.91 -3.57 0.57
N GLY A 171 -15.08 -2.50 0.45
CA GLY A 171 -15.40 -1.21 0.99
C GLY A 171 -15.44 -1.07 2.51
N GLY A 172 -14.47 -1.59 3.23
CA GLY A 172 -14.20 -1.12 4.59
C GLY A 172 -13.84 0.36 4.56
N SER A 173 -14.44 1.15 5.44
CA SER A 173 -14.18 2.60 5.58
C SER A 173 -12.75 2.92 6.02
N LEU A 174 -11.91 1.90 6.24
CA LEU A 174 -10.54 2.04 6.74
C LEU A 174 -9.58 2.42 5.63
N ARG A 175 -8.98 3.59 5.74
CA ARG A 175 -8.00 4.13 4.79
C ARG A 175 -6.59 4.16 5.39
N LEU A 176 -5.62 3.81 4.57
CA LEU A 176 -4.21 3.99 4.85
C LEU A 176 -3.77 5.33 4.26
N VAL A 177 -3.19 6.20 5.08
CA VAL A 177 -2.67 7.51 4.65
C VAL A 177 -1.15 7.58 4.84
N ARG A 178 -0.48 8.33 3.97
CA ARG A 178 0.98 8.50 3.98
C ARG A 178 1.34 9.99 3.94
N PRO A 179 1.24 10.67 5.08
CA PRO A 179 1.42 12.13 5.12
C PRO A 179 2.87 12.57 4.90
N LEU A 180 3.82 11.65 4.94
CA LEU A 180 5.25 11.94 4.79
C LEU A 180 5.79 11.73 3.36
N LEU A 181 4.94 11.49 2.35
CA LEU A 181 5.42 11.20 0.98
C LEU A 181 6.21 12.33 0.32
N ALA A 182 6.06 13.57 0.78
CA ALA A 182 6.85 14.72 0.33
C ALA A 182 8.11 14.97 1.17
N TRP A 183 8.31 14.22 2.26
CA TRP A 183 9.42 14.42 3.20
C TRP A 183 10.63 13.56 2.82
N GLN A 184 11.82 14.11 3.05
CA GLN A 184 13.07 13.39 2.86
C GLN A 184 13.39 12.53 4.09
N ARG A 185 14.06 11.40 3.87
CA ARG A 185 14.56 10.56 4.98
C ARG A 185 15.44 11.36 5.94
N ALA A 186 16.31 12.24 5.42
CA ALA A 186 17.18 13.08 6.23
C ALA A 186 16.42 14.05 7.15
N GLU A 187 15.30 14.63 6.67
CA GLU A 187 14.43 15.47 7.48
C GLU A 187 13.82 14.68 8.64
N LEU A 188 13.34 13.46 8.36
CA LEU A 188 12.75 12.59 9.39
C LEU A 188 13.77 12.13 10.42
N ALA A 189 14.98 11.78 9.97
CA ALA A 189 16.08 11.41 10.87
C ALA A 189 16.45 12.57 11.80
N ALA A 190 16.54 13.80 11.29
CA ALA A 190 16.85 15.00 12.08
C ALA A 190 15.77 15.28 13.16
N ILE A 191 14.48 14.99 12.89
CA ILE A 191 13.38 15.11 13.87
C ILE A 191 13.63 14.16 15.05
N VAL A 192 13.98 12.91 14.78
CA VAL A 192 14.22 11.89 15.82
C VAL A 192 15.48 12.20 16.63
N GLU A 193 16.53 12.68 15.97
CA GLU A 193 17.78 13.11 16.59
C GLU A 193 17.55 14.29 17.55
N LYS A 194 16.83 15.34 17.11
CA LYS A 194 16.46 16.47 17.96
C LYS A 194 15.67 16.05 19.19
N ALA A 195 14.81 15.04 19.08
CA ALA A 195 14.08 14.47 20.20
C ALA A 195 14.94 13.58 21.10
N SER A 196 16.21 13.36 20.78
CA SER A 196 17.14 12.49 21.52
C SER A 196 16.63 11.05 21.72
N ILE A 197 15.85 10.55 20.75
CA ILE A 197 15.36 9.18 20.75
C ILE A 197 16.33 8.29 19.96
N ARG A 198 16.67 7.13 20.52
CA ARG A 198 17.41 6.10 19.79
C ARG A 198 16.43 5.20 19.06
N PRO A 199 16.38 5.23 17.71
CA PRO A 199 15.51 4.35 16.95
C PRO A 199 16.02 2.92 16.98
N ALA A 200 15.12 1.97 16.75
CA ALA A 200 15.48 0.60 16.45
C ALA A 200 16.19 0.53 15.09
N LEU A 201 17.32 -0.17 15.07
CA LEU A 201 18.09 -0.42 13.85
C LEU A 201 17.87 -1.89 13.46
N ASP A 202 17.11 -2.11 12.39
CA ASP A 202 16.91 -3.45 11.82
C ASP A 202 18.10 -3.80 10.90
N PRO A 203 18.93 -4.80 11.23
CA PRO A 203 20.07 -5.20 10.40
C PRO A 203 19.68 -5.59 8.97
N SER A 204 18.45 -6.02 8.75
CA SER A 204 17.96 -6.35 7.41
C SER A 204 17.85 -5.14 6.49
N ASN A 205 17.84 -3.92 7.02
CA ASN A 205 17.83 -2.68 6.24
C ASN A 205 19.15 -2.41 5.51
N ASP A 206 20.21 -3.08 5.90
CA ASP A 206 21.57 -2.95 5.31
C ASP A 206 21.99 -4.23 4.56
N ASP A 207 21.16 -5.26 4.52
CA ASP A 207 21.47 -6.53 3.88
C ASP A 207 21.33 -6.45 2.35
N PRO A 208 22.43 -6.54 1.56
CA PRO A 208 22.43 -6.40 0.11
C PRO A 208 21.70 -7.53 -0.63
N ARG A 209 21.30 -8.59 0.04
CA ARG A 209 20.43 -9.64 -0.53
C ARG A 209 19.06 -9.10 -0.92
N TYR A 210 18.62 -7.99 -0.31
CA TYR A 210 17.34 -7.37 -0.61
C TYR A 210 17.46 -6.33 -1.72
N ASP A 211 16.58 -6.42 -2.72
CA ASP A 211 16.51 -5.50 -3.86
C ASP A 211 16.48 -4.03 -3.42
N ARG A 212 15.71 -3.73 -2.36
CA ARG A 212 15.54 -2.37 -1.88
C ARG A 212 16.84 -1.76 -1.35
N VAL A 213 17.69 -2.57 -0.68
CA VAL A 213 19.01 -2.12 -0.21
C VAL A 213 19.92 -1.81 -1.39
N ARG A 214 19.90 -2.67 -2.43
CA ARG A 214 20.69 -2.43 -3.65
C ARG A 214 20.26 -1.17 -4.39
N ILE A 215 18.93 -0.94 -4.50
CA ILE A 215 18.39 0.27 -5.13
C ILE A 215 18.74 1.53 -4.33
N ARG A 216 18.68 1.48 -3.01
CA ARG A 216 19.08 2.59 -2.14
C ARG A 216 20.57 2.92 -2.34
N ALA A 217 21.43 1.91 -2.38
CA ALA A 217 22.85 2.09 -2.64
C ALA A 217 23.11 2.66 -4.06
N LEU A 218 22.31 2.26 -5.06
CA LEU A 218 22.39 2.82 -6.41
C LEU A 218 22.01 4.31 -6.42
N LEU A 219 20.88 4.67 -5.82
CA LEU A 219 20.43 6.07 -5.70
C LEU A 219 21.45 6.95 -4.96
N ALA A 220 22.11 6.42 -3.93
CA ALA A 220 23.14 7.16 -3.19
C ALA A 220 24.44 7.37 -3.99
N ARG A 221 24.75 6.46 -4.95
CA ARG A 221 25.99 6.51 -5.73
C ARG A 221 25.86 7.26 -7.05
N GLU A 222 24.63 7.36 -7.59
CA GLU A 222 24.39 7.91 -8.93
C GLU A 222 23.61 9.24 -8.81
N PRO A 223 24.29 10.39 -8.84
CA PRO A 223 23.63 11.70 -8.69
C PRO A 223 22.60 12.02 -9.78
N ALA A 224 22.72 11.39 -10.95
CA ALA A 224 21.73 11.52 -12.03
C ALA A 224 20.37 10.92 -11.68
N LEU A 225 20.31 10.03 -10.68
CA LEU A 225 19.09 9.40 -10.18
C LEU A 225 18.57 10.17 -8.94
N ASP A 226 18.17 11.42 -9.12
CA ASP A 226 17.61 12.23 -8.03
C ASP A 226 16.29 11.63 -7.50
N ALA A 227 16.27 11.29 -6.20
CA ALA A 227 15.12 10.68 -5.56
C ALA A 227 13.87 11.58 -5.59
N GLY A 228 14.03 12.91 -5.53
CA GLY A 228 12.94 13.87 -5.63
C GLY A 228 12.31 13.87 -7.01
N MET A 229 13.12 13.82 -8.06
CA MET A 229 12.63 13.76 -9.46
C MET A 229 11.93 12.44 -9.75
N LEU A 230 12.46 11.32 -9.26
CA LEU A 230 11.82 10.00 -9.38
C LEU A 230 10.48 9.94 -8.63
N ALA A 231 10.43 10.48 -7.41
CA ALA A 231 9.18 10.56 -6.64
C ALA A 231 8.15 11.45 -7.33
N ARG A 232 8.58 12.58 -7.91
CA ARG A 232 7.72 13.48 -8.69
C ARG A 232 7.17 12.79 -9.94
N ALA A 233 8.00 12.03 -10.67
CA ALA A 233 7.54 11.24 -11.81
C ALA A 233 6.49 10.20 -11.38
N ALA A 234 6.71 9.52 -10.25
CA ALA A 234 5.74 8.58 -9.70
C ALA A 234 4.40 9.24 -9.34
N THR A 235 4.42 10.50 -8.86
CA THR A 235 3.20 11.27 -8.55
C THR A 235 2.41 11.57 -9.83
N TYR A 236 3.06 12.06 -10.89
CA TYR A 236 2.38 12.31 -12.17
C TYR A 236 1.79 11.03 -12.77
N LEU A 237 2.48 9.90 -12.64
CA LEU A 237 1.93 8.61 -13.07
C LEU A 237 0.76 8.17 -12.19
N ALA A 238 0.74 8.49 -10.90
CA ALA A 238 -0.39 8.19 -10.03
C ALA A 238 -1.63 9.01 -10.40
N ASP A 239 -1.46 10.27 -10.79
CA ASP A 239 -2.56 11.11 -11.28
C ASP A 239 -3.11 10.57 -12.62
N ALA A 240 -2.23 10.17 -13.54
CA ALA A 240 -2.62 9.53 -14.79
C ALA A 240 -3.34 8.18 -14.54
N ASP A 241 -2.84 7.36 -13.61
CA ASP A 241 -3.45 6.09 -13.21
C ASP A 241 -4.87 6.31 -12.65
N ALA A 242 -5.05 7.35 -11.83
CA ALA A 242 -6.38 7.71 -11.30
C ALA A 242 -7.36 8.15 -12.40
N ALA A 243 -6.89 8.89 -13.41
CA ALA A 243 -7.70 9.25 -14.56
C ALA A 243 -8.12 8.03 -15.37
N VAL A 244 -7.22 7.07 -15.58
CA VAL A 244 -7.53 5.78 -16.23
C VAL A 244 -8.52 4.98 -15.39
N ASP A 245 -8.34 4.88 -14.07
CA ASP A 245 -9.28 4.20 -13.16
C ASP A 245 -10.68 4.82 -13.26
N TRP A 246 -10.78 6.15 -13.34
CA TRP A 246 -12.06 6.84 -13.54
C TRP A 246 -12.71 6.44 -14.88
N MET A 247 -11.95 6.42 -15.99
CA MET A 247 -12.44 5.97 -17.29
C MET A 247 -12.92 4.52 -17.26
N VAL A 248 -12.17 3.64 -16.56
CA VAL A 248 -12.58 2.23 -16.37
C VAL A 248 -13.90 2.12 -15.62
N GLU A 249 -14.09 2.94 -14.58
CA GLU A 249 -15.37 2.95 -13.84
C GLU A 249 -16.54 3.41 -14.71
N GLN A 250 -16.34 4.45 -15.56
CA GLN A 250 -17.37 4.87 -16.53
C GLN A 250 -17.68 3.75 -17.54
N ALA A 251 -16.64 3.13 -18.10
CA ALA A 251 -16.79 2.02 -19.03
C ALA A 251 -17.46 0.80 -18.36
N TRP A 252 -17.11 0.49 -17.10
CA TRP A 252 -17.78 -0.58 -16.36
C TRP A 252 -19.29 -0.36 -16.24
N ARG A 253 -19.70 0.87 -15.92
CA ARG A 253 -21.13 1.21 -15.76
C ARG A 253 -21.89 1.19 -17.07
N SER A 254 -21.27 1.60 -18.19
CA SER A 254 -21.96 1.78 -19.48
C SER A 254 -21.78 0.63 -20.47
N ARG A 255 -20.71 -0.16 -20.33
CA ARG A 255 -20.30 -1.19 -21.29
C ARG A 255 -20.31 -2.62 -20.74
N VAL A 256 -20.62 -2.81 -19.44
CA VAL A 256 -20.63 -4.14 -18.83
C VAL A 256 -22.04 -4.57 -18.47
N ASP A 257 -22.42 -5.75 -18.97
CA ASP A 257 -23.71 -6.39 -18.68
C ASP A 257 -23.51 -7.55 -17.69
N LEU A 258 -24.13 -7.42 -16.52
CA LEU A 258 -24.11 -8.39 -15.43
C LEU A 258 -25.44 -9.15 -15.27
N ARG A 259 -26.41 -8.95 -16.18
CA ARG A 259 -27.77 -9.55 -16.09
C ARG A 259 -27.79 -11.04 -16.40
N HIS A 260 -26.68 -11.59 -16.88
CA HIS A 260 -26.57 -13.01 -17.23
C HIS A 260 -25.96 -13.80 -16.06
N PRO A 261 -26.70 -14.72 -15.41
CA PRO A 261 -26.15 -15.49 -14.28
C PRO A 261 -24.89 -16.24 -14.67
N GLY A 262 -23.80 -16.02 -13.90
CA GLY A 262 -22.52 -16.68 -14.12
C GLY A 262 -21.70 -16.17 -15.33
N GLU A 263 -22.17 -15.16 -16.06
CA GLU A 263 -21.48 -14.58 -17.21
C GLU A 263 -21.38 -13.05 -17.09
N ILE A 264 -20.20 -12.50 -17.33
CA ILE A 264 -19.94 -11.07 -17.45
C ILE A 264 -19.71 -10.75 -18.92
N ARG A 265 -20.46 -9.80 -19.49
CA ARG A 265 -20.31 -9.36 -20.87
C ARG A 265 -19.75 -7.96 -20.92
N ILE A 266 -18.75 -7.70 -21.77
CA ILE A 266 -18.07 -6.42 -21.93
C ILE A 266 -18.11 -6.03 -23.41
N ASP A 267 -18.79 -4.94 -23.75
CA ASP A 267 -18.69 -4.30 -25.06
C ASP A 267 -17.35 -3.55 -25.12
N SER A 268 -16.37 -4.15 -25.81
CA SER A 268 -14.97 -3.73 -25.80
C SER A 268 -14.51 -3.09 -27.13
N GLY A 269 -15.36 -3.06 -28.14
CA GLY A 269 -14.94 -2.90 -29.53
C GLY A 269 -14.15 -1.63 -29.88
N ASP A 270 -14.40 -0.51 -29.22
CA ASP A 270 -13.77 0.81 -29.44
C ASP A 270 -12.96 1.32 -28.25
N LEU A 271 -12.80 0.49 -27.20
CA LEU A 271 -12.08 0.91 -26.01
C LEU A 271 -10.57 0.81 -26.17
N PRO A 272 -9.78 1.77 -25.63
CA PRO A 272 -8.33 1.66 -25.55
C PRO A 272 -7.86 0.37 -24.84
N VAL A 273 -6.74 -0.20 -25.26
CA VAL A 273 -6.22 -1.47 -24.75
C VAL A 273 -6.05 -1.48 -23.23
N GLU A 274 -5.62 -0.38 -22.61
CA GLU A 274 -5.48 -0.30 -21.15
C GLU A 274 -6.83 -0.35 -20.44
N ILE A 275 -7.88 0.25 -21.00
CA ILE A 275 -9.25 0.14 -20.47
C ILE A 275 -9.74 -1.29 -20.59
N GLN A 276 -9.55 -1.91 -21.76
CA GLN A 276 -9.90 -3.33 -21.99
C GLN A 276 -9.20 -4.24 -20.98
N ARG A 277 -7.88 -4.02 -20.73
CA ARG A 277 -7.09 -4.78 -19.76
C ARG A 277 -7.66 -4.69 -18.35
N ARG A 278 -8.00 -3.48 -17.88
CA ARG A 278 -8.55 -3.26 -16.53
C ARG A 278 -9.97 -3.79 -16.39
N LEU A 279 -10.79 -3.70 -17.43
CA LEU A 279 -12.12 -4.30 -17.45
C LEU A 279 -12.03 -5.83 -17.37
N ALA A 280 -11.12 -6.46 -18.13
CA ALA A 280 -10.88 -7.90 -18.07
C ALA A 280 -10.37 -8.32 -16.67
N ALA A 281 -9.43 -7.58 -16.09
CA ALA A 281 -8.98 -7.79 -14.72
C ALA A 281 -10.14 -7.72 -13.71
N ARG A 282 -11.02 -6.73 -13.83
CA ARG A 282 -12.18 -6.56 -12.96
C ARG A 282 -13.19 -7.69 -13.14
N ALA A 283 -13.39 -8.17 -14.36
CA ALA A 283 -14.25 -9.34 -14.61
C ALA A 283 -13.70 -10.61 -13.99
N LEU A 284 -12.38 -10.83 -14.09
CA LEU A 284 -11.71 -11.95 -13.43
C LEU A 284 -11.85 -11.89 -11.90
N MET A 285 -11.63 -10.71 -11.29
CA MET A 285 -11.86 -10.51 -9.84
C MET A 285 -13.30 -10.78 -9.43
N ALA A 286 -14.29 -10.34 -10.23
CA ALA A 286 -15.69 -10.57 -9.93
C ALA A 286 -16.08 -12.05 -9.99
N LEU A 287 -15.31 -12.86 -10.73
CA LEU A 287 -15.45 -14.32 -10.80
C LEU A 287 -14.50 -15.06 -9.83
N ALA A 288 -13.96 -14.34 -8.84
CA ALA A 288 -13.05 -14.84 -7.79
C ALA A 288 -11.76 -15.52 -8.30
N ALA A 289 -11.28 -15.14 -9.49
CA ALA A 289 -10.03 -15.62 -10.05
C ALA A 289 -8.81 -14.84 -9.53
N THR A 290 -7.67 -15.52 -9.37
CA THR A 290 -6.37 -14.90 -9.10
C THR A 290 -5.41 -15.25 -10.24
N TRP A 291 -4.66 -14.26 -10.75
CA TRP A 291 -3.81 -14.42 -11.93
C TRP A 291 -2.50 -13.62 -11.82
N ASP A 292 -1.56 -13.89 -12.71
CA ASP A 292 -0.37 -13.08 -12.95
C ASP A 292 -0.59 -12.06 -14.08
N GLY A 293 0.27 -11.03 -14.15
CA GLY A 293 0.17 -9.96 -15.15
C GLY A 293 0.31 -10.47 -16.59
N ASP A 294 1.27 -11.37 -16.84
CA ASP A 294 1.55 -11.92 -18.17
C ASP A 294 0.37 -12.76 -18.69
N GLY A 295 -0.29 -13.49 -17.80
CA GLY A 295 -1.51 -14.25 -18.12
C GLY A 295 -2.63 -13.35 -18.59
N LEU A 296 -2.84 -12.23 -17.91
CA LEU A 296 -3.85 -11.25 -18.28
C LEU A 296 -3.57 -10.61 -19.63
N ASP A 297 -2.33 -10.22 -19.90
CA ASP A 297 -1.93 -9.59 -21.16
C ASP A 297 -2.13 -10.53 -22.36
N ARG A 298 -1.75 -11.80 -22.22
CA ARG A 298 -2.02 -12.82 -23.23
C ARG A 298 -3.51 -13.04 -23.46
N MET A 299 -4.31 -13.05 -22.39
CA MET A 299 -5.76 -13.17 -22.50
C MET A 299 -6.35 -12.00 -23.29
N VAL A 300 -6.04 -10.76 -22.91
CA VAL A 300 -6.55 -9.54 -23.56
C VAL A 300 -6.18 -9.52 -25.05
N ALA A 301 -4.93 -9.80 -25.41
CA ALA A 301 -4.48 -9.88 -26.79
C ALA A 301 -5.29 -10.93 -27.60
N ARG A 302 -5.54 -12.08 -27.00
CA ARG A 302 -6.32 -13.14 -27.67
C ARG A 302 -7.80 -12.76 -27.85
N LEU A 303 -8.40 -12.11 -26.87
CA LEU A 303 -9.79 -11.63 -26.95
C LEU A 303 -9.94 -10.53 -28.00
N ALA A 304 -8.99 -9.59 -28.05
CA ALA A 304 -8.96 -8.54 -29.07
C ALA A 304 -8.86 -9.10 -30.50
N ALA A 305 -8.19 -10.24 -30.68
CA ALA A 305 -8.15 -10.98 -31.94
C ALA A 305 -9.40 -11.86 -32.20
N GLY A 306 -10.45 -11.74 -31.40
CA GLY A 306 -11.69 -12.54 -31.54
C GLY A 306 -11.57 -13.98 -31.03
N GLY A 307 -10.46 -14.37 -30.41
CA GLY A 307 -10.20 -15.72 -29.93
C GLY A 307 -10.80 -16.02 -28.55
N THR A 308 -10.49 -17.22 -28.05
CA THR A 308 -10.92 -17.67 -26.72
C THR A 308 -9.68 -17.92 -25.85
N ALA A 309 -9.72 -17.55 -24.59
CA ALA A 309 -8.65 -17.80 -23.61
C ALA A 309 -9.23 -18.31 -22.28
N THR A 310 -8.41 -19.03 -21.53
CA THR A 310 -8.75 -19.46 -20.16
C THR A 310 -7.63 -19.03 -19.22
N LEU A 311 -7.98 -18.35 -18.12
CA LEU A 311 -7.05 -17.89 -17.10
C LEU A 311 -7.68 -18.10 -15.74
N ALA A 312 -6.94 -18.74 -14.83
CA ALA A 312 -7.34 -18.96 -13.44
C ALA A 312 -8.78 -19.52 -13.25
N GLY A 313 -9.17 -20.47 -14.08
CA GLY A 313 -10.50 -21.09 -14.03
C GLY A 313 -11.62 -20.26 -14.67
N VAL A 314 -11.32 -19.10 -15.25
CA VAL A 314 -12.27 -18.30 -16.03
C VAL A 314 -11.98 -18.47 -17.52
N ARG A 315 -13.00 -18.86 -18.28
CA ARG A 315 -12.98 -18.87 -19.74
C ARG A 315 -13.57 -17.56 -20.27
N ALA A 316 -12.84 -16.94 -21.20
CA ALA A 316 -13.32 -15.76 -21.90
C ALA A 316 -13.30 -15.95 -23.41
N SER A 317 -14.27 -15.39 -24.12
CA SER A 317 -14.34 -15.35 -25.59
C SER A 317 -14.35 -13.90 -26.08
N GLY A 318 -13.60 -13.65 -27.14
CA GLY A 318 -13.45 -12.35 -27.78
C GLY A 318 -14.56 -12.06 -28.80
N GLY A 319 -14.35 -11.01 -29.58
CA GLY A 319 -15.29 -10.44 -30.54
C GLY A 319 -15.75 -9.04 -30.11
N PRO A 320 -16.80 -8.48 -30.73
CA PRO A 320 -17.30 -7.15 -30.35
C PRO A 320 -17.72 -7.07 -28.89
N VAL A 321 -18.23 -8.15 -28.35
CA VAL A 321 -18.61 -8.31 -26.94
C VAL A 321 -17.82 -9.47 -26.35
N TRP A 322 -16.94 -9.16 -25.40
CA TRP A 322 -16.22 -10.17 -24.65
C TRP A 322 -17.11 -10.81 -23.60
N ARG A 323 -17.01 -12.12 -23.43
CA ARG A 323 -17.82 -12.88 -22.46
C ARG A 323 -16.90 -13.65 -21.53
N PHE A 324 -17.09 -13.47 -20.24
CA PHE A 324 -16.32 -14.12 -19.17
C PHE A 324 -17.25 -15.00 -18.35
N GLY A 325 -16.86 -16.24 -18.09
CA GLY A 325 -17.60 -17.17 -17.25
C GLY A 325 -16.68 -18.23 -16.67
N ILE A 326 -17.13 -18.95 -15.64
CA ILE A 326 -16.36 -20.04 -15.04
C ILE A 326 -16.15 -21.13 -16.10
N ALA A 327 -14.88 -21.55 -16.26
CA ALA A 327 -14.56 -22.63 -17.18
C ALA A 327 -15.18 -23.95 -16.72
N PRO A 328 -15.77 -24.77 -17.62
CA PRO A 328 -16.22 -26.10 -17.25
C PRO A 328 -15.05 -26.96 -16.78
N PRO A 329 -15.28 -27.91 -15.86
CA PRO A 329 -14.22 -28.79 -15.38
C PRO A 329 -13.60 -29.53 -16.57
N ARG A 330 -12.27 -29.70 -16.52
CA ARG A 330 -11.56 -30.51 -17.53
C ARG A 330 -12.15 -31.92 -17.53
N ARG A 331 -12.59 -32.40 -18.70
CA ARG A 331 -12.92 -33.81 -18.87
C ARG A 331 -11.62 -34.59 -18.64
N GLU A 332 -11.58 -35.41 -17.61
CA GLU A 332 -10.55 -36.44 -17.48
C GLU A 332 -10.70 -37.38 -18.67
N HIS A 333 -9.71 -37.43 -19.55
CA HIS A 333 -9.61 -38.51 -20.54
C HIS A 333 -9.34 -39.80 -19.75
N ARG A 334 -10.36 -40.65 -19.71
CA ARG A 334 -10.20 -42.06 -19.33
C ARG A 334 -9.36 -42.79 -20.37
#